data_83774561e40f938a1d52591f06711808
#
_entry.id   83774561e40f938a1d52591f06711808
#
_cell.length_a   1.000
_cell.length_b   1.000
_cell.length_c   1.000
_cell.angle_alpha   90.00
_cell.angle_beta   90.00
_cell.angle_gamma   90.00
#
_symmetry.space_group_name_H-M   'P 1'
#
loop_
_entity.id
_entity.type
_entity.pdbx_description
1 polymer ?
#
loop_
_entity_poly.entity_id
_entity_poly.type
_entity_poly.pdbx_seq_one_letter_code
_entity_poly.pdbx_strand_id
1 'polypeptide(L)'
;MFDRARVEAAVVELINAIGEDPNREELKATPKKVAEAYSEFFKGIGQDPLTVLAETIPAEHNEVVILKDIDFVSICEHHLLPFTGVAHIAYLPGERVVGLGRLPKVVEIIGARPQLQENLTAQIADAIEQGLSAKGVVVVIEARHHCVVSRGARQPEANTVTMAARGSYSEPIARAEVMGLISK
;
A
#
# COMPACT_ATOMS: atom_id res chain seq x y z
N MET A 1 3.83 10.22 -16.62
CA MET A 1 2.49 9.86 -17.16
C MET A 1 2.55 8.42 -17.62
N PHE A 2 1.58 7.57 -17.28
CA PHE A 2 1.52 6.16 -17.71
C PHE A 2 1.30 6.08 -19.22
N ASP A 3 2.21 5.40 -19.93
CA ASP A 3 2.16 5.25 -21.40
C ASP A 3 1.57 3.87 -21.74
N ARG A 4 0.26 3.83 -21.95
CA ARG A 4 -0.49 2.60 -22.22
C ARG A 4 0.03 1.89 -23.48
N ALA A 5 0.30 2.62 -24.56
CA ALA A 5 0.74 2.05 -25.83
C ALA A 5 2.09 1.34 -25.70
N ARG A 6 3.03 1.93 -24.95
CA ARG A 6 4.32 1.29 -24.68
C ARG A 6 4.18 0.06 -23.80
N VAL A 7 3.27 0.06 -22.83
CA VAL A 7 3.01 -1.14 -21.99
C VAL A 7 2.41 -2.25 -22.85
N GLU A 8 1.44 -1.94 -23.71
CA GLU A 8 0.87 -2.92 -24.65
C GLU A 8 1.95 -3.54 -25.53
N ALA A 9 2.82 -2.73 -26.13
CA ALA A 9 3.93 -3.22 -26.96
C ALA A 9 4.91 -4.11 -26.17
N ALA A 10 5.23 -3.74 -24.93
CA ALA A 10 6.10 -4.54 -24.07
C ALA A 10 5.47 -5.90 -23.71
N VAL A 11 4.14 -5.95 -23.52
CA VAL A 11 3.44 -7.21 -23.26
C VAL A 11 3.41 -8.11 -24.49
N VAL A 12 3.23 -7.57 -25.70
CA VAL A 12 3.37 -8.34 -26.95
C VAL A 12 4.75 -8.98 -27.02
N GLU A 13 5.80 -8.21 -26.78
CA GLU A 13 7.18 -8.71 -26.78
C GLU A 13 7.41 -9.76 -25.70
N LEU A 14 6.85 -9.57 -24.51
CA LEU A 14 6.91 -10.59 -23.44
C LEU A 14 6.26 -11.91 -23.87
N ILE A 15 5.09 -11.86 -24.51
CA ILE A 15 4.39 -13.06 -25.00
C ILE A 15 5.25 -13.79 -26.04
N ASN A 16 5.85 -13.07 -26.98
CA ASN A 16 6.79 -13.63 -27.94
C ASN A 16 8.02 -14.25 -27.25
N ALA A 17 8.60 -13.56 -26.29
CA ALA A 17 9.83 -13.97 -25.61
C ALA A 17 9.66 -15.27 -24.77
N ILE A 18 8.46 -15.52 -24.25
CA ILE A 18 8.15 -16.78 -23.54
C ILE A 18 7.77 -17.93 -24.50
N GLY A 19 7.77 -17.68 -25.82
CA GLY A 19 7.51 -18.70 -26.84
C GLY A 19 6.03 -18.88 -27.21
N GLU A 20 5.16 -17.92 -26.87
CA GLU A 20 3.73 -17.94 -27.20
C GLU A 20 3.43 -17.02 -28.40
N ASP A 21 2.30 -17.33 -29.11
CA ASP A 21 1.81 -16.52 -30.22
C ASP A 21 0.83 -15.42 -29.70
N PRO A 22 1.20 -14.12 -29.76
CA PRO A 22 0.32 -13.05 -29.33
C PRO A 22 -0.93 -12.90 -30.23
N ASN A 23 -0.96 -13.54 -31.42
CA ASN A 23 -2.07 -13.45 -32.36
C ASN A 23 -3.11 -14.55 -32.15
N ARG A 24 -2.86 -15.58 -31.34
CA ARG A 24 -3.88 -16.58 -31.05
C ARG A 24 -5.07 -15.94 -30.31
N GLU A 25 -6.28 -16.48 -30.53
CA GLU A 25 -7.54 -15.81 -30.18
C GLU A 25 -7.59 -15.36 -28.72
N GLU A 26 -7.13 -16.23 -27.79
CA GLU A 26 -7.19 -15.96 -26.34
C GLU A 26 -6.19 -14.88 -25.89
N LEU A 27 -5.11 -14.66 -26.64
CA LEU A 27 -4.04 -13.70 -26.29
C LEU A 27 -4.15 -12.35 -27.01
N LYS A 28 -4.92 -12.24 -28.10
CA LYS A 28 -5.06 -10.97 -28.85
C LYS A 28 -5.43 -9.77 -28.00
N ALA A 29 -6.27 -9.96 -26.98
CA ALA A 29 -6.71 -8.88 -26.10
C ALA A 29 -5.79 -8.72 -24.86
N THR A 30 -4.86 -9.63 -24.62
CA THR A 30 -4.03 -9.65 -23.40
C THR A 30 -3.17 -8.41 -23.24
N PRO A 31 -2.47 -7.89 -24.28
CA PRO A 31 -1.67 -6.67 -24.14
C PRO A 31 -2.48 -5.48 -23.62
N LYS A 32 -3.68 -5.27 -24.19
CA LYS A 32 -4.57 -4.19 -23.78
C LYS A 32 -5.05 -4.39 -22.32
N LYS A 33 -5.49 -5.60 -21.97
CA LYS A 33 -5.97 -5.91 -20.60
C LYS A 33 -4.90 -5.75 -19.56
N VAL A 34 -3.65 -6.15 -19.85
CA VAL A 34 -2.51 -5.96 -18.95
C VAL A 34 -2.20 -4.48 -18.78
N ALA A 35 -2.21 -3.69 -19.86
CA ALA A 35 -2.00 -2.26 -19.77
C ALA A 35 -3.10 -1.54 -18.98
N GLU A 36 -4.35 -1.98 -19.10
CA GLU A 36 -5.46 -1.49 -18.26
C GLU A 36 -5.24 -1.79 -16.79
N ALA A 37 -4.96 -3.05 -16.42
CA ALA A 37 -4.67 -3.45 -15.04
C ALA A 37 -3.47 -2.69 -14.44
N TYR A 38 -2.39 -2.53 -15.22
CA TYR A 38 -1.21 -1.81 -14.76
C TYR A 38 -1.47 -0.31 -14.59
N SER A 39 -2.37 0.28 -15.38
CA SER A 39 -2.77 1.68 -15.19
C SER A 39 -3.49 1.90 -13.85
N GLU A 40 -4.19 0.88 -13.33
CA GLU A 40 -4.80 0.89 -12.01
C GLU A 40 -3.78 0.66 -10.89
N PHE A 41 -2.93 -0.37 -11.05
CA PHE A 41 -1.91 -0.70 -10.05
C PHE A 41 -0.87 0.40 -9.85
N PHE A 42 -0.63 1.23 -10.86
CA PHE A 42 0.38 2.28 -10.80
C PHE A 42 -0.19 3.71 -10.84
N LYS A 43 -1.50 3.85 -10.58
CA LYS A 43 -2.16 5.17 -10.59
C LYS A 43 -1.64 6.14 -9.53
N GLY A 44 -1.03 5.63 -8.45
CA GLY A 44 -0.44 6.44 -7.38
C GLY A 44 0.92 7.06 -7.70
N ILE A 45 1.56 6.67 -8.84
CA ILE A 45 2.83 7.26 -9.24
C ILE A 45 2.65 8.75 -9.53
N GLY A 46 3.44 9.60 -8.86
CA GLY A 46 3.38 11.06 -8.98
C GLY A 46 2.25 11.73 -8.22
N GLN A 47 1.40 10.98 -7.51
CA GLN A 47 0.42 11.56 -6.58
C GLN A 47 1.06 11.85 -5.22
N ASP A 48 0.66 12.96 -4.60
CA ASP A 48 1.06 13.32 -3.24
C ASP A 48 -0.01 12.85 -2.23
N PRO A 49 0.30 11.89 -1.33
CA PRO A 49 -0.66 11.41 -0.34
C PRO A 49 -1.08 12.47 0.68
N LEU A 50 -0.31 13.55 0.86
CA LEU A 50 -0.66 14.63 1.78
C LEU A 50 -1.90 15.41 1.32
N THR A 51 -2.18 15.43 0.02
CA THR A 51 -3.35 16.13 -0.54
C THR A 51 -4.67 15.62 0.00
N VAL A 52 -4.77 14.31 0.30
CA VAL A 52 -6.00 13.72 0.85
C VAL A 52 -6.15 13.95 2.36
N LEU A 53 -5.09 14.38 3.04
CA LEU A 53 -5.07 14.71 4.46
C LEU A 53 -5.27 16.21 4.73
N ALA A 54 -5.37 17.05 3.70
CA ALA A 54 -5.48 18.50 3.85
C ALA A 54 -6.80 18.96 4.51
N GLU A 55 -7.90 18.21 4.31
CA GLU A 55 -9.19 18.51 4.92
C GLU A 55 -9.29 17.91 6.32
N THR A 56 -9.04 18.72 7.32
CA THR A 56 -9.05 18.34 8.74
C THR A 56 -10.05 19.17 9.54
N ILE A 57 -10.46 18.63 10.69
CA ILE A 57 -11.29 19.31 11.69
C ILE A 57 -10.52 19.44 13.01
N PRO A 58 -10.84 20.40 13.89
CA PRO A 58 -10.24 20.47 15.23
C PRO A 58 -10.42 19.18 16.01
N ALA A 59 -9.38 18.76 16.72
CA ALA A 59 -9.46 17.64 17.64
C ALA A 59 -10.06 18.11 18.98
N GLU A 60 -11.19 17.55 19.36
CA GLU A 60 -11.82 17.81 20.68
C GLU A 60 -11.23 16.93 21.78
N HIS A 61 -10.60 15.81 21.40
CA HIS A 61 -10.03 14.81 22.30
C HIS A 61 -8.61 14.44 21.87
N ASN A 62 -7.80 14.01 22.84
CA ASN A 62 -6.41 13.59 22.62
C ASN A 62 -6.23 12.06 22.72
N GLU A 63 -7.29 11.31 22.39
CA GLU A 63 -7.26 9.86 22.43
C GLU A 63 -6.74 9.29 21.10
N VAL A 64 -6.15 8.09 21.17
CA VAL A 64 -5.69 7.40 19.96
C VAL A 64 -6.86 7.06 19.04
N VAL A 65 -6.69 7.35 17.76
CA VAL A 65 -7.62 6.93 16.70
C VAL A 65 -7.03 5.71 16.01
N ILE A 66 -7.80 4.62 15.92
CA ILE A 66 -7.36 3.38 15.28
C ILE A 66 -8.33 3.00 14.17
N LEU A 67 -7.82 2.79 12.97
CA LEU A 67 -8.54 2.20 11.84
C LEU A 67 -7.84 0.91 11.43
N LYS A 68 -8.59 -0.20 11.47
CA LYS A 68 -8.07 -1.54 11.21
C LYS A 68 -8.62 -2.11 9.91
N ASP A 69 -7.96 -3.16 9.45
CA ASP A 69 -8.42 -4.00 8.35
C ASP A 69 -8.66 -3.22 7.04
N ILE A 70 -7.74 -2.29 6.73
CA ILE A 70 -7.76 -1.55 5.47
C ILE A 70 -7.17 -2.46 4.40
N ASP A 71 -8.02 -3.00 3.54
CA ASP A 71 -7.58 -3.82 2.40
C ASP A 71 -6.71 -3.02 1.43
N PHE A 72 -5.66 -3.65 0.93
CA PHE A 72 -4.83 -3.07 -0.12
C PHE A 72 -4.27 -4.11 -1.08
N VAL A 73 -3.93 -3.63 -2.26
CA VAL A 73 -3.14 -4.33 -3.27
C VAL A 73 -1.96 -3.45 -3.63
N SER A 74 -0.78 -4.04 -3.74
CA SER A 74 0.41 -3.36 -4.26
C SER A 74 1.23 -4.29 -5.14
N ILE A 75 2.19 -3.74 -5.86
CA ILE A 75 3.06 -4.49 -6.78
C ILE A 75 4.49 -4.47 -6.25
N CYS A 76 5.01 -5.67 -5.97
CA CYS A 76 6.39 -5.84 -5.52
C CYS A 76 7.38 -5.36 -6.59
N GLU A 77 8.25 -4.43 -6.24
CA GLU A 77 9.21 -3.85 -7.20
C GLU A 77 10.28 -4.83 -7.70
N HIS A 78 10.53 -5.94 -6.95
CA HIS A 78 11.52 -6.93 -7.37
C HIS A 78 11.06 -7.82 -8.54
N HIS A 79 9.77 -8.14 -8.60
CA HIS A 79 9.26 -9.13 -9.54
C HIS A 79 8.05 -8.66 -10.36
N LEU A 80 7.54 -7.46 -10.10
CA LEU A 80 6.27 -6.93 -10.62
C LEU A 80 5.09 -7.89 -10.40
N LEU A 81 5.14 -8.68 -9.33
CA LEU A 81 4.04 -9.54 -8.87
C LEU A 81 3.28 -8.84 -7.73
N PRO A 82 1.97 -9.07 -7.62
CA PRO A 82 1.18 -8.44 -6.57
C PRO A 82 1.53 -8.99 -5.18
N PHE A 83 1.31 -8.15 -4.18
CA PHE A 83 1.12 -8.56 -2.80
C PHE A 83 -0.13 -7.88 -2.25
N THR A 84 -0.88 -8.61 -1.47
CA THR A 84 -2.20 -8.19 -0.97
C THR A 84 -2.30 -8.44 0.50
N GLY A 85 -3.05 -7.62 1.19
CA GLY A 85 -3.20 -7.76 2.63
C GLY A 85 -3.99 -6.64 3.25
N VAL A 86 -3.77 -6.42 4.54
CA VAL A 86 -4.43 -5.41 5.33
C VAL A 86 -3.43 -4.47 5.98
N ALA A 87 -3.81 -3.21 6.08
CA ALA A 87 -3.09 -2.20 6.85
C ALA A 87 -3.92 -1.78 8.06
N HIS A 88 -3.24 -1.64 9.20
CA HIS A 88 -3.81 -1.10 10.43
C HIS A 88 -3.08 0.19 10.75
N ILE A 89 -3.83 1.25 11.00
CA ILE A 89 -3.31 2.58 11.27
C ILE A 89 -3.81 3.03 12.63
N ALA A 90 -2.90 3.42 13.51
CA ALA A 90 -3.19 4.11 14.74
C ALA A 90 -2.46 5.44 14.77
N TYR A 91 -3.15 6.53 15.12
CA TYR A 91 -2.49 7.82 15.33
C TYR A 91 -3.03 8.55 16.56
N LEU A 92 -2.13 9.24 17.25
CA LEU A 92 -2.46 10.14 18.34
C LEU A 92 -2.59 11.55 17.77
N PRO A 93 -3.78 12.16 17.79
CA PRO A 93 -3.96 13.48 17.19
C PRO A 93 -3.08 14.57 17.81
N GLY A 94 -2.65 15.51 16.97
CA GLY A 94 -2.17 16.82 17.41
C GLY A 94 -3.37 17.71 17.75
N GLU A 95 -3.46 18.84 17.07
CA GLU A 95 -4.58 19.79 17.22
C GLU A 95 -5.75 19.47 16.27
N ARG A 96 -5.57 18.53 15.35
CA ARG A 96 -6.53 18.26 14.27
C ARG A 96 -6.66 16.76 14.01
N VAL A 97 -7.85 16.36 13.55
CA VAL A 97 -8.16 15.00 13.08
C VAL A 97 -8.67 15.06 11.64
N VAL A 98 -8.62 13.91 10.98
CA VAL A 98 -9.08 13.74 9.59
C VAL A 98 -10.28 12.79 9.53
N GLY A 99 -11.13 12.95 8.53
CA GLY A 99 -12.20 11.98 8.28
C GLY A 99 -11.63 10.58 8.03
N LEU A 100 -12.16 9.56 8.71
CA LEU A 100 -11.63 8.18 8.69
C LEU A 100 -11.42 7.63 7.27
N GLY A 101 -12.29 7.97 6.33
CA GLY A 101 -12.16 7.55 4.92
C GLY A 101 -10.94 8.10 4.19
N ARG A 102 -10.21 9.07 4.76
CA ARG A 102 -8.97 9.61 4.18
C ARG A 102 -7.77 8.69 4.44
N LEU A 103 -7.78 7.95 5.54
CA LEU A 103 -6.69 7.01 5.86
C LEU A 103 -6.55 5.89 4.81
N PRO A 104 -7.63 5.18 4.38
CA PRO A 104 -7.56 4.24 3.27
C PRO A 104 -7.07 4.88 1.96
N LYS A 105 -7.38 6.15 1.71
CA LYS A 105 -6.89 6.86 0.52
C LYS A 105 -5.37 7.06 0.54
N VAL A 106 -4.78 7.32 1.69
CA VAL A 106 -3.31 7.36 1.84
C VAL A 106 -2.71 6.01 1.49
N VAL A 107 -3.28 4.91 2.03
CA VAL A 107 -2.84 3.54 1.73
C VAL A 107 -2.96 3.24 0.24
N GLU A 108 -4.08 3.61 -0.39
CA GLU A 108 -4.33 3.43 -1.82
C GLU A 108 -3.29 4.16 -2.68
N ILE A 109 -3.03 5.45 -2.41
CA ILE A 109 -2.09 6.26 -3.20
C ILE A 109 -0.67 5.71 -3.10
N ILE A 110 -0.22 5.35 -1.89
CA ILE A 110 1.14 4.87 -1.67
C ILE A 110 1.26 3.42 -2.16
N GLY A 111 0.25 2.58 -1.94
CA GLY A 111 0.20 1.19 -2.40
C GLY A 111 0.13 1.04 -3.92
N ALA A 112 -0.49 2.00 -4.62
CA ALA A 112 -0.60 1.99 -6.08
C ALA A 112 0.70 2.49 -6.77
N ARG A 113 1.84 1.98 -6.32
CA ARG A 113 3.20 2.20 -6.85
C ARG A 113 3.95 0.87 -6.82
N PRO A 114 5.08 0.72 -7.53
CA PRO A 114 6.03 -0.35 -7.22
C PRO A 114 6.51 -0.17 -5.77
N GLN A 115 6.44 -1.21 -4.95
CA GLN A 115 6.73 -1.12 -3.51
C GLN A 115 7.53 -2.31 -2.97
N LEU A 116 8.24 -2.05 -1.86
CA LEU A 116 8.58 -3.03 -0.84
C LEU A 116 7.63 -2.83 0.35
N GLN A 117 7.21 -3.90 1.00
CA GLN A 117 6.25 -3.78 2.11
C GLN A 117 6.79 -2.91 3.24
N GLU A 118 8.09 -2.99 3.54
CA GLU A 118 8.78 -2.19 4.55
C GLU A 118 8.69 -0.69 4.21
N ASN A 119 8.93 -0.34 2.94
CA ASN A 119 8.85 1.03 2.46
C ASN A 119 7.41 1.54 2.44
N LEU A 120 6.46 0.71 2.01
CA LEU A 120 5.02 1.02 2.04
C LEU A 120 4.59 1.39 3.47
N THR A 121 4.97 0.55 4.45
CA THR A 121 4.63 0.76 5.86
C THR A 121 5.21 2.07 6.40
N ALA A 122 6.49 2.34 6.10
CA ALA A 122 7.17 3.55 6.53
C ALA A 122 6.57 4.80 5.87
N GLN A 123 6.32 4.78 4.55
CA GLN A 123 5.77 5.91 3.82
C GLN A 123 4.34 6.28 4.28
N ILE A 124 3.52 5.28 4.63
CA ILE A 124 2.19 5.54 5.20
C ILE A 124 2.32 6.23 6.56
N ALA A 125 3.22 5.75 7.43
CA ALA A 125 3.45 6.35 8.74
C ALA A 125 3.95 7.79 8.62
N ASP A 126 4.90 8.06 7.71
CA ASP A 126 5.45 9.40 7.44
C ASP A 126 4.37 10.34 6.91
N ALA A 127 3.54 9.89 5.97
CA ALA A 127 2.48 10.71 5.41
C ALA A 127 1.44 11.11 6.47
N ILE A 128 1.07 10.20 7.37
CA ILE A 128 0.11 10.49 8.44
C ILE A 128 0.73 11.41 9.49
N GLU A 129 1.96 11.16 9.92
CA GLU A 129 2.66 12.04 10.86
C GLU A 129 2.75 13.45 10.31
N GLN A 130 3.23 13.61 9.07
CA GLN A 130 3.39 14.91 8.43
C GLN A 130 2.06 15.59 8.12
N GLY A 131 1.10 14.87 7.52
CA GLY A 131 -0.16 15.44 7.05
C GLY A 131 -1.10 15.85 8.17
N LEU A 132 -1.03 15.20 9.33
CA LEU A 132 -1.87 15.51 10.50
C LEU A 132 -1.11 16.18 11.65
N SER A 133 0.20 16.38 11.52
CA SER A 133 1.05 16.79 12.65
C SER A 133 0.77 15.92 13.89
N ALA A 134 0.62 14.61 13.65
CA ALA A 134 0.24 13.67 14.68
C ALA A 134 1.33 13.54 15.75
N LYS A 135 0.95 13.47 17.03
CA LYS A 135 1.90 13.27 18.15
C LYS A 135 2.57 11.91 18.15
N GLY A 136 1.90 10.92 17.55
CA GLY A 136 2.41 9.55 17.39
C GLY A 136 1.64 8.82 16.30
N VAL A 137 2.30 7.92 15.60
CA VAL A 137 1.70 7.06 14.56
C VAL A 137 2.25 5.65 14.70
N VAL A 138 1.39 4.66 14.55
CA VAL A 138 1.77 3.25 14.33
C VAL A 138 1.05 2.76 13.09
N VAL A 139 1.79 2.16 12.17
CA VAL A 139 1.25 1.46 11.01
C VAL A 139 1.73 0.02 11.06
N VAL A 140 0.81 -0.92 10.92
CA VAL A 140 1.11 -2.35 10.79
C VAL A 140 0.53 -2.83 9.47
N ILE A 141 1.31 -3.54 8.70
CA ILE A 141 0.87 -4.18 7.44
C ILE A 141 1.10 -5.68 7.52
N GLU A 142 0.06 -6.42 7.22
CA GLU A 142 0.10 -7.88 7.06
C GLU A 142 -0.23 -8.22 5.61
N ALA A 143 0.66 -8.94 4.92
CA ALA A 143 0.46 -9.21 3.50
C ALA A 143 1.04 -10.54 3.03
N ARG A 144 0.41 -11.09 1.99
CA ARG A 144 0.86 -12.28 1.26
C ARG A 144 1.49 -11.86 -0.06
N HIS A 145 2.72 -12.27 -0.28
CA HIS A 145 3.50 -11.93 -1.45
C HIS A 145 3.45 -13.03 -2.50
N HIS A 146 2.91 -12.76 -3.69
CA HIS A 146 2.86 -13.77 -4.76
C HIS A 146 4.24 -14.20 -5.25
N CYS A 147 5.28 -13.39 -5.10
CA CYS A 147 6.65 -13.79 -5.38
C CYS A 147 7.19 -14.88 -4.44
N VAL A 148 6.57 -15.07 -3.27
CA VAL A 148 6.90 -16.11 -2.28
C VAL A 148 5.90 -17.27 -2.35
N VAL A 149 4.61 -16.94 -2.52
CA VAL A 149 3.49 -17.89 -2.48
C VAL A 149 3.44 -18.76 -3.74
N SER A 150 3.47 -18.15 -4.94
CA SER A 150 3.18 -18.84 -6.21
C SER A 150 4.41 -19.31 -6.96
N ARG A 151 5.60 -18.88 -6.59
CA ARG A 151 6.87 -19.26 -7.21
C ARG A 151 8.02 -19.24 -6.18
N GLY A 152 9.23 -19.59 -6.57
CA GLY A 152 10.42 -19.58 -5.71
C GLY A 152 10.25 -20.47 -4.48
N ALA A 153 10.08 -19.89 -3.32
CA ALA A 153 9.95 -20.61 -2.05
C ALA A 153 8.65 -21.43 -1.92
N ARG A 154 7.60 -21.07 -2.66
CA ARG A 154 6.29 -21.75 -2.67
C ARG A 154 5.72 -21.99 -1.27
N GLN A 155 5.63 -20.92 -0.49
CA GLN A 155 5.09 -20.94 0.86
C GLN A 155 3.69 -20.32 0.87
N PRO A 156 2.61 -21.08 0.61
CA PRO A 156 1.25 -20.53 0.43
C PRO A 156 0.69 -19.88 1.70
N GLU A 157 1.11 -20.33 2.87
CA GLU A 157 0.63 -19.81 4.16
C GLU A 157 1.53 -18.73 4.75
N ALA A 158 2.65 -18.38 4.07
CA ALA A 158 3.55 -17.35 4.56
C ALA A 158 2.87 -15.98 4.53
N ASN A 159 2.83 -15.32 5.67
CA ASN A 159 2.37 -13.95 5.84
C ASN A 159 3.53 -13.08 6.34
N THR A 160 3.72 -11.91 5.74
CA THR A 160 4.76 -10.96 6.15
C THR A 160 4.11 -9.86 6.96
N VAL A 161 4.66 -9.59 8.14
CA VAL A 161 4.20 -8.48 9.00
C VAL A 161 5.29 -7.44 9.08
N THR A 162 4.96 -6.19 8.78
CA THR A 162 5.85 -5.04 8.94
C THR A 162 5.19 -3.98 9.80
N MET A 163 6.01 -3.22 10.55
CA MET A 163 5.53 -2.17 11.44
C MET A 163 6.42 -0.93 11.30
N ALA A 164 5.80 0.24 11.32
CA ALA A 164 6.48 1.52 11.47
C ALA A 164 5.83 2.32 12.61
N ALA A 165 6.66 2.96 13.42
CA ALA A 165 6.21 3.84 14.50
C ALA A 165 6.87 5.21 14.36
N ARG A 166 6.13 6.28 14.71
CA ARG A 166 6.61 7.68 14.68
C ARG A 166 6.18 8.43 15.94
N GLY A 167 6.87 9.53 16.21
CA GLY A 167 6.55 10.41 17.33
C GLY A 167 6.59 9.68 18.68
N SER A 168 5.60 9.90 19.54
CA SER A 168 5.50 9.30 20.87
C SER A 168 5.45 7.77 20.88
N TYR A 169 4.98 7.16 19.80
CA TYR A 169 4.95 5.70 19.67
C TYR A 169 6.28 5.07 19.25
N SER A 170 7.33 5.88 19.06
CA SER A 170 8.70 5.37 18.98
C SER A 170 9.15 4.77 20.32
N GLU A 171 8.53 5.21 21.43
CA GLU A 171 8.76 4.65 22.77
C GLU A 171 8.14 3.24 22.89
N PRO A 172 8.89 2.23 23.37
CA PRO A 172 8.46 0.84 23.39
C PRO A 172 7.17 0.59 24.18
N ILE A 173 6.99 1.25 25.33
CA ILE A 173 5.83 1.05 26.20
C ILE A 173 4.58 1.57 25.53
N ALA A 174 4.57 2.83 25.08
CA ALA A 174 3.44 3.44 24.38
C ALA A 174 3.04 2.66 23.12
N ARG A 175 4.04 2.20 22.36
CA ARG A 175 3.82 1.35 21.19
C ARG A 175 3.16 0.01 21.57
N ALA A 176 3.60 -0.65 22.64
CA ALA A 176 3.04 -1.92 23.06
C ALA A 176 1.56 -1.81 23.46
N GLU A 177 1.14 -0.71 24.09
CA GLU A 177 -0.26 -0.43 24.42
C GLU A 177 -1.12 -0.35 23.17
N VAL A 178 -0.69 0.41 22.16
CA VAL A 178 -1.42 0.56 20.89
C VAL A 178 -1.44 -0.77 20.12
N MET A 179 -0.32 -1.50 20.09
CA MET A 179 -0.28 -2.83 19.47
C MET A 179 -1.27 -3.81 20.11
N GLY A 180 -1.46 -3.74 21.43
CA GLY A 180 -2.47 -4.53 22.14
C GLY A 180 -3.92 -4.21 21.72
N LEU A 181 -4.19 -3.00 21.23
CA LEU A 181 -5.50 -2.62 20.68
C LEU A 181 -5.66 -3.06 19.20
N ILE A 182 -4.59 -3.03 18.41
CA ILE A 182 -4.60 -3.48 17.02
C ILE A 182 -4.81 -5.01 16.95
N SER A 183 -4.17 -5.77 17.82
CA SER A 183 -4.19 -7.25 17.81
C SER A 183 -5.48 -7.87 18.33
N LYS A 184 -6.42 -7.10 18.89
CA LYS A 184 -7.75 -7.56 19.33
C LYS A 184 -8.74 -7.57 18.16
#